data_4e10931797f40ed4f14af72836754a60
#
_entry.id   4e10931797f40ed4f14af72836754a60
#
_cell.length_a   1.000
_cell.length_b   1.000
_cell.length_c   1.000
_cell.angle_alpha   90.00
_cell.angle_beta   90.00
_cell.angle_gamma   90.00
#
_symmetry.space_group_name_H-M   'P 1'
#
loop_
_entity.id
_entity.type
_entity.pdbx_description
1 polymer ?
#
loop_
_entity_poly.entity_id
_entity_poly.type
_entity_poly.pdbx_seq_one_letter_code
_entity_poly.pdbx_strand_id
1 'polypeptide(L)'
;MRFSKFLLPTIKENPTGCDSVAMRYMVRAGLIRKVSAGMFNYLPYFNMMMRKVEYQIRRGMDRANSSEVKFPLLVSQETLEKSGRWTAFGKEMFSLKDRNGNGFAISPTNEEYATLIAGDFVKSYNDLPFSVYQIQRKYRDEIRPRNGVVRAREFTMKDAYSFHANEKDLLDYYNVMRQEYINIFANLGLKVVPVLADSGAMGGNFCEEFMAISEEGEADIAYCESCGLGANLETVPTIDVKLASNKKGEFKEILTPHSSTIDELMKFLNLPANKFVKSMVYNADGRLIMALVRGDRIVNEAKLAKIVGATLLELATPADIEKMGSVVGFVGPLGKLKNVTIIADNEPKNCSLYCRCRCFYYQCRLISIISGHIPQ
;
A
#
# COMPACT_ATOMS: atom_id res chain seq x y z
N MET A 1 -36.49 -0.96 24.59
CA MET A 1 -37.32 -0.49 23.45
C MET A 1 -38.09 -1.69 22.91
N ARG A 2 -39.38 -1.53 22.56
CA ARG A 2 -40.16 -2.63 21.95
C ARG A 2 -39.70 -2.81 20.49
N PHE A 3 -39.55 -4.06 20.05
CA PHE A 3 -39.15 -4.41 18.70
C PHE A 3 -40.05 -3.80 17.61
N SER A 4 -41.37 -3.73 17.89
CA SER A 4 -42.37 -3.11 17.02
C SER A 4 -42.24 -1.60 16.85
N LYS A 5 -41.39 -0.95 17.66
CA LYS A 5 -41.06 0.48 17.59
C LYS A 5 -39.59 0.72 17.17
N PHE A 6 -38.87 -0.36 16.84
CA PHE A 6 -37.45 -0.27 16.46
C PHE A 6 -37.35 -0.27 14.93
N LEU A 7 -36.65 0.71 14.38
CA LEU A 7 -36.42 0.81 12.94
C LEU A 7 -35.44 -0.29 12.50
N LEU A 8 -35.97 -1.40 11.98
CA LEU A 8 -35.20 -2.50 11.41
C LEU A 8 -35.81 -2.90 10.05
N PRO A 9 -35.47 -2.16 8.98
CA PRO A 9 -36.06 -2.35 7.66
C PRO A 9 -35.36 -3.52 6.92
N THR A 10 -35.68 -4.74 7.31
CA THR A 10 -35.18 -5.95 6.63
C THR A 10 -35.85 -6.13 5.27
N ILE A 11 -35.12 -6.71 4.32
CA ILE A 11 -35.64 -7.09 3.01
C ILE A 11 -35.34 -8.56 2.70
N LYS A 12 -36.22 -9.20 1.96
CA LYS A 12 -36.12 -10.63 1.60
C LYS A 12 -35.26 -10.81 0.36
N GLU A 13 -35.44 -9.96 -0.63
CA GLU A 13 -34.79 -10.01 -1.92
C GLU A 13 -33.34 -9.54 -1.84
N ASN A 14 -32.51 -9.98 -2.78
CA ASN A 14 -31.16 -9.48 -2.91
C ASN A 14 -31.20 -8.06 -3.51
N PRO A 15 -30.63 -7.06 -2.83
CA PRO A 15 -30.60 -5.70 -3.35
C PRO A 15 -29.67 -5.61 -4.57
N THR A 16 -30.07 -4.79 -5.55
CA THR A 16 -29.24 -4.45 -6.71
C THR A 16 -28.10 -3.51 -6.30
N GLY A 17 -26.97 -3.59 -6.99
CA GLY A 17 -25.83 -2.69 -6.75
C GLY A 17 -25.01 -2.99 -5.48
N CYS A 18 -25.12 -4.21 -4.94
CA CYS A 18 -24.22 -4.72 -3.91
C CYS A 18 -23.09 -5.50 -4.57
N ASP A 19 -21.88 -5.06 -4.32
CA ASP A 19 -20.64 -5.56 -4.92
C ASP A 19 -20.00 -6.73 -4.14
N SER A 20 -20.49 -7.03 -2.95
CA SER A 20 -20.00 -8.14 -2.13
C SER A 20 -21.13 -8.87 -1.38
N VAL A 21 -20.84 -10.11 -0.97
CA VAL A 21 -21.74 -10.92 -0.14
C VAL A 21 -22.01 -10.24 1.20
N ALA A 22 -20.99 -9.69 1.82
CA ALA A 22 -21.10 -8.96 3.09
C ALA A 22 -22.06 -7.77 2.97
N MET A 23 -21.93 -6.96 1.91
CA MET A 23 -22.81 -5.82 1.67
C MET A 23 -24.27 -6.27 1.46
N ARG A 24 -24.50 -7.35 0.70
CA ARG A 24 -25.84 -7.91 0.51
C ARG A 24 -26.50 -8.28 1.84
N TYR A 25 -25.79 -8.98 2.71
CA TYR A 25 -26.32 -9.35 4.03
C TYR A 25 -26.57 -8.15 4.92
N MET A 26 -25.66 -7.17 4.96
CA MET A 26 -25.85 -5.94 5.75
C MET A 26 -27.09 -5.16 5.31
N VAL A 27 -27.31 -5.02 4.00
CA VAL A 27 -28.50 -4.33 3.47
C VAL A 27 -29.76 -5.12 3.76
N ARG A 28 -29.75 -6.45 3.54
CA ARG A 28 -30.91 -7.33 3.82
C ARG A 28 -31.28 -7.35 5.31
N ALA A 29 -30.30 -7.40 6.17
CA ALA A 29 -30.50 -7.37 7.62
C ALA A 29 -30.92 -5.98 8.16
N GLY A 30 -31.05 -4.97 7.31
CA GLY A 30 -31.44 -3.64 7.73
C GLY A 30 -30.37 -2.93 8.58
N LEU A 31 -29.11 -3.22 8.33
CA LEU A 31 -27.97 -2.62 9.04
C LEU A 31 -27.53 -1.30 8.38
N ILE A 32 -27.47 -1.26 7.07
CA ILE A 32 -27.01 -0.11 6.30
C ILE A 32 -27.94 0.21 5.12
N ARG A 33 -27.85 1.46 4.63
CA ARG A 33 -28.43 1.88 3.34
C ARG A 33 -27.42 2.75 2.61
N LYS A 34 -27.14 2.39 1.34
CA LYS A 34 -26.24 3.16 0.48
C LYS A 34 -26.85 4.51 0.14
N VAL A 35 -26.08 5.56 0.29
CA VAL A 35 -26.41 6.94 -0.14
C VAL A 35 -25.76 7.23 -1.46
N SER A 36 -24.45 7.00 -1.54
CA SER A 36 -23.63 7.14 -2.75
C SER A 36 -22.44 6.18 -2.69
N ALA A 37 -21.56 6.23 -3.68
CA ALA A 37 -20.36 5.40 -3.68
C ALA A 37 -19.49 5.67 -2.44
N GLY A 38 -19.28 4.64 -1.60
CA GLY A 38 -18.50 4.74 -0.37
C GLY A 38 -19.17 5.51 0.78
N MET A 39 -20.47 5.83 0.69
CA MET A 39 -21.22 6.55 1.74
C MET A 39 -22.49 5.80 2.10
N PHE A 40 -22.72 5.59 3.39
CA PHE A 40 -23.80 4.76 3.92
C PHE A 40 -24.49 5.42 5.12
N ASN A 41 -25.82 5.29 5.17
CA ASN A 41 -26.56 5.46 6.41
C ASN A 41 -26.36 4.22 7.28
N TYR A 42 -25.92 4.41 8.51
CA TYR A 42 -25.84 3.38 9.53
C TYR A 42 -27.13 3.35 10.33
N LEU A 43 -27.86 2.26 10.23
CA LEU A 43 -29.17 2.12 10.85
C LEU A 43 -29.05 1.72 12.34
N PRO A 44 -30.13 1.79 13.13
CA PRO A 44 -30.05 1.62 14.59
C PRO A 44 -29.36 0.33 15.04
N TYR A 45 -29.61 -0.80 14.37
CA TYR A 45 -29.01 -2.06 14.76
C TYR A 45 -27.51 -2.10 14.46
N PHE A 46 -27.08 -1.52 13.33
CA PHE A 46 -25.65 -1.35 13.04
C PHE A 46 -24.96 -0.49 14.11
N ASN A 47 -25.58 0.61 14.52
CA ASN A 47 -25.00 1.45 15.58
C ASN A 47 -24.89 0.72 16.93
N MET A 48 -25.83 -0.17 17.24
CA MET A 48 -25.71 -1.03 18.43
C MET A 48 -24.52 -1.99 18.33
N MET A 49 -24.30 -2.59 17.16
CA MET A 49 -23.13 -3.43 16.91
C MET A 49 -21.82 -2.62 17.01
N MET A 50 -21.78 -1.43 16.40
CA MET A 50 -20.60 -0.55 16.47
C MET A 50 -20.24 -0.20 17.90
N ARG A 51 -21.20 0.13 18.77
CA ARG A 51 -20.95 0.39 20.19
C ARG A 51 -20.31 -0.81 20.91
N LYS A 52 -20.68 -2.03 20.56
CA LYS A 52 -20.05 -3.24 21.10
C LYS A 52 -18.61 -3.41 20.62
N VAL A 53 -18.38 -3.14 19.34
CA VAL A 53 -17.01 -3.16 18.77
C VAL A 53 -16.15 -2.11 19.44
N GLU A 54 -16.63 -0.86 19.51
CA GLU A 54 -15.92 0.24 20.18
C GLU A 54 -15.63 -0.05 21.67
N TYR A 55 -16.56 -0.72 22.35
CA TYR A 55 -16.35 -1.14 23.75
C TYR A 55 -15.16 -2.11 23.88
N GLN A 56 -15.04 -3.11 22.99
CA GLN A 56 -13.89 -4.02 23.02
C GLN A 56 -12.57 -3.30 22.69
N ILE A 57 -12.63 -2.33 21.77
CA ILE A 57 -11.46 -1.50 21.44
C ILE A 57 -11.03 -0.69 22.67
N ARG A 58 -11.96 0.03 23.35
CA ARG A 58 -11.65 0.80 24.57
C ARG A 58 -11.01 -0.06 25.65
N ARG A 59 -11.57 -1.24 25.89
CA ARG A 59 -10.98 -2.18 26.87
C ARG A 59 -9.54 -2.61 26.50
N GLY A 60 -9.25 -2.77 25.20
CA GLY A 60 -7.88 -3.05 24.75
C GLY A 60 -6.95 -1.85 24.98
N MET A 61 -7.42 -0.66 24.67
CA MET A 61 -6.64 0.58 24.87
C MET A 61 -6.39 0.86 26.37
N ASP A 62 -7.39 0.62 27.22
CA ASP A 62 -7.23 0.72 28.68
C ASP A 62 -6.13 -0.23 29.20
N ARG A 63 -6.09 -1.49 28.71
CA ARG A 63 -5.02 -2.45 29.08
C ARG A 63 -3.65 -2.03 28.54
N ALA A 64 -3.62 -1.33 27.41
CA ALA A 64 -2.40 -0.75 26.85
C ALA A 64 -2.00 0.60 27.52
N ASN A 65 -2.71 1.04 28.54
CA ASN A 65 -2.51 2.34 29.21
C ASN A 65 -2.55 3.54 28.22
N SER A 66 -3.45 3.50 27.26
CA SER A 66 -3.66 4.59 26.30
C SER A 66 -4.90 5.40 26.69
N SER A 67 -4.81 6.73 26.66
CA SER A 67 -5.88 7.65 27.09
C SER A 67 -6.73 8.09 25.92
N GLU A 68 -8.09 8.05 26.08
CA GLU A 68 -8.99 8.50 25.02
C GLU A 68 -9.02 10.02 24.91
N VAL A 69 -8.81 10.53 23.72
CA VAL A 69 -8.90 11.94 23.34
C VAL A 69 -9.85 12.13 22.15
N LYS A 70 -10.18 13.36 21.81
CA LYS A 70 -10.83 13.69 20.54
C LYS A 70 -10.15 14.88 19.91
N PHE A 71 -9.62 14.68 18.71
CA PHE A 71 -9.05 15.75 17.89
C PHE A 71 -10.12 16.40 17.02
N PRO A 72 -9.92 17.65 16.57
CA PRO A 72 -10.77 18.26 15.55
C PRO A 72 -10.80 17.44 14.26
N LEU A 73 -11.94 17.47 13.56
CA LEU A 73 -12.06 16.86 12.23
C LEU A 73 -11.41 17.71 11.14
N LEU A 74 -11.37 19.01 11.32
CA LEU A 74 -10.72 19.92 10.38
C LEU A 74 -9.25 20.09 10.76
N VAL A 75 -8.36 19.86 9.80
CA VAL A 75 -6.93 20.10 9.94
C VAL A 75 -6.53 21.22 8.99
N SER A 76 -5.81 22.23 9.51
CA SER A 76 -5.38 23.34 8.69
C SER A 76 -4.33 22.90 7.66
N GLN A 77 -4.38 23.52 6.49
CA GLN A 77 -3.38 23.32 5.44
C GLN A 77 -1.96 23.55 5.97
N GLU A 78 -1.76 24.64 6.72
CA GLU A 78 -0.46 24.96 7.33
C GLU A 78 0.10 23.81 8.18
N THR A 79 -0.75 23.18 8.99
CA THR A 79 -0.35 22.04 9.83
C THR A 79 0.09 20.84 9.01
N LEU A 80 -0.66 20.53 7.95
CA LEU A 80 -0.32 19.42 7.04
C LEU A 80 0.88 19.72 6.13
N GLU A 81 1.12 20.99 5.80
CA GLU A 81 2.32 21.40 5.05
C GLU A 81 3.59 21.23 5.90
N LYS A 82 3.53 21.54 7.20
CA LYS A 82 4.67 21.32 8.12
C LYS A 82 5.11 19.85 8.20
N SER A 83 4.18 18.92 8.09
CA SER A 83 4.47 17.48 8.05
C SER A 83 4.77 16.95 6.65
N GLY A 84 4.60 17.76 5.59
CA GLY A 84 4.68 17.35 4.19
C GLY A 84 3.47 16.55 3.68
N ARG A 85 2.49 16.27 4.56
CA ARG A 85 1.36 15.40 4.24
C ARG A 85 0.31 16.06 3.35
N TRP A 86 0.25 17.37 3.29
CA TRP A 86 -0.62 18.05 2.31
C TRP A 86 -0.34 17.59 0.88
N THR A 87 0.93 17.41 0.54
CA THR A 87 1.37 16.93 -0.77
C THR A 87 1.31 15.40 -0.87
N ALA A 88 1.73 14.69 0.18
CA ALA A 88 1.81 13.22 0.17
C ALA A 88 0.44 12.55 0.05
N PHE A 89 -0.59 13.05 0.74
CA PHE A 89 -1.97 12.55 0.57
C PHE A 89 -2.61 13.05 -0.74
N GLY A 90 -2.23 14.23 -1.22
CA GLY A 90 -2.69 14.77 -2.48
C GLY A 90 -4.20 14.68 -2.68
N LYS A 91 -4.63 13.95 -3.70
CA LYS A 91 -6.05 13.81 -4.08
C LYS A 91 -6.85 12.83 -3.21
N GLU A 92 -6.20 12.07 -2.35
CA GLU A 92 -6.91 11.17 -1.41
C GLU A 92 -7.54 11.91 -0.23
N MET A 93 -7.25 13.18 -0.10
CA MET A 93 -7.71 14.02 0.99
C MET A 93 -8.81 14.96 0.53
N PHE A 94 -9.94 15.00 1.27
CA PHE A 94 -10.96 16.02 1.07
C PHE A 94 -10.45 17.37 1.57
N SER A 95 -10.21 18.31 0.66
CA SER A 95 -9.79 19.66 0.97
C SER A 95 -10.91 20.68 0.75
N LEU A 96 -10.94 21.72 1.57
CA LEU A 96 -11.91 22.78 1.51
C LEU A 96 -11.28 24.13 1.91
N LYS A 97 -11.99 25.22 1.64
CA LYS A 97 -11.61 26.56 2.12
C LYS A 97 -12.70 27.13 3.02
N ASP A 98 -12.29 27.84 4.06
CA ASP A 98 -13.21 28.61 4.86
C ASP A 98 -13.65 29.90 4.13
N ARG A 99 -14.50 30.69 4.79
CA ARG A 99 -15.00 31.96 4.22
C ARG A 99 -13.91 33.02 4.01
N ASN A 100 -12.79 32.88 4.71
CA ASN A 100 -11.64 33.80 4.62
C ASN A 100 -10.61 33.30 3.59
N GLY A 101 -10.85 32.15 2.94
CA GLY A 101 -9.94 31.55 1.98
C GLY A 101 -8.87 30.65 2.58
N ASN A 102 -8.85 30.43 3.91
CA ASN A 102 -7.91 29.54 4.56
C ASN A 102 -8.19 28.08 4.13
N GLY A 103 -7.12 27.34 3.80
CA GLY A 103 -7.20 25.94 3.43
C GLY A 103 -7.34 25.02 4.65
N PHE A 104 -8.18 24.00 4.50
CA PHE A 104 -8.38 22.92 5.46
C PHE A 104 -8.52 21.60 4.75
N ALA A 105 -8.27 20.51 5.47
CA ALA A 105 -8.66 19.17 5.07
C ALA A 105 -9.61 18.57 6.10
N ILE A 106 -10.49 17.66 5.64
CA ILE A 106 -11.21 16.79 6.56
C ILE A 106 -10.28 15.63 6.90
N SER A 107 -9.99 15.47 8.20
CA SER A 107 -8.96 14.59 8.74
C SER A 107 -8.99 13.15 8.16
N PRO A 108 -7.97 12.74 7.39
CA PRO A 108 -7.75 11.33 7.03
C PRO A 108 -7.09 10.54 8.18
N THR A 109 -6.35 11.24 9.05
CA THR A 109 -5.63 10.77 10.24
C THR A 109 -5.18 11.99 11.07
N ASN A 110 -4.65 11.84 12.28
CA ASN A 110 -4.38 12.97 13.19
C ASN A 110 -3.00 12.96 13.84
N GLU A 111 -1.97 12.46 13.19
CA GLU A 111 -0.60 12.48 13.72
C GLU A 111 -0.14 13.89 14.09
N GLU A 112 -0.48 14.88 13.27
CA GLU A 112 -0.11 16.26 13.48
C GLU A 112 -0.68 16.79 14.81
N TYR A 113 -1.97 16.56 15.06
CA TYR A 113 -2.61 17.03 16.29
C TYR A 113 -2.13 16.26 17.53
N ALA A 114 -1.85 14.96 17.40
CA ALA A 114 -1.24 14.20 18.47
C ALA A 114 0.16 14.73 18.81
N THR A 115 0.95 15.06 17.78
CA THR A 115 2.29 15.66 17.95
C THR A 115 2.24 17.05 18.56
N LEU A 116 1.26 17.89 18.19
CA LEU A 116 1.07 19.19 18.80
C LEU A 116 0.77 19.07 20.29
N ILE A 117 -0.14 18.16 20.69
CA ILE A 117 -0.41 17.88 22.11
C ILE A 117 0.87 17.42 22.83
N ALA A 118 1.65 16.51 22.22
CA ALA A 118 2.92 16.09 22.80
C ALA A 118 3.87 17.26 23.01
N GLY A 119 4.01 18.16 22.01
CA GLY A 119 4.82 19.36 22.11
C GLY A 119 4.38 20.35 23.21
N ASP A 120 3.07 20.41 23.47
CA ASP A 120 2.51 21.27 24.51
C ASP A 120 2.76 20.75 25.93
N PHE A 121 2.67 19.42 26.14
CA PHE A 121 2.68 18.83 27.46
C PHE A 121 4.02 18.21 27.87
N VAL A 122 4.81 17.66 26.93
CA VAL A 122 6.12 17.07 27.23
C VAL A 122 7.13 18.16 27.49
N LYS A 123 7.59 18.27 28.73
CA LYS A 123 8.62 19.24 29.15
C LYS A 123 9.92 18.55 29.53
N SER A 124 9.87 17.27 29.84
CA SER A 124 11.05 16.48 30.17
C SER A 124 10.86 15.01 29.74
N TYR A 125 11.96 14.25 29.76
CA TYR A 125 11.90 12.81 29.48
C TYR A 125 11.07 12.03 30.53
N ASN A 126 10.83 12.61 31.72
CA ASN A 126 9.99 12.02 32.76
C ASN A 126 8.49 12.02 32.40
N ASP A 127 8.09 12.85 31.43
CA ASP A 127 6.71 12.90 30.91
C ASP A 127 6.45 11.78 29.88
N LEU A 128 7.47 11.00 29.54
CA LEU A 128 7.46 9.88 28.59
C LEU A 128 7.65 8.55 29.31
N PRO A 129 7.10 7.43 28.82
CA PRO A 129 6.23 7.35 27.63
C PRO A 129 4.78 7.69 27.97
N PHE A 130 4.02 8.12 26.95
CA PHE A 130 2.58 8.19 27.03
C PHE A 130 1.92 7.81 25.70
N SER A 131 0.66 7.43 25.76
CA SER A 131 -0.14 7.08 24.59
C SER A 131 -1.52 7.69 24.69
N VAL A 132 -1.99 8.18 23.55
CA VAL A 132 -3.36 8.68 23.37
C VAL A 132 -4.02 8.00 22.17
N TYR A 133 -5.34 7.84 22.21
CA TYR A 133 -6.10 7.32 21.09
C TYR A 133 -7.42 8.03 20.96
N GLN A 134 -8.04 7.91 19.79
CA GLN A 134 -9.41 8.33 19.58
C GLN A 134 -10.20 7.27 18.78
N ILE A 135 -11.52 7.33 18.89
CA ILE A 135 -12.46 6.63 18.01
C ILE A 135 -13.33 7.71 17.37
N GLN A 136 -13.11 7.94 16.07
CA GLN A 136 -13.75 9.07 15.39
C GLN A 136 -13.95 8.80 13.89
N ARG A 137 -14.88 9.55 13.28
CA ARG A 137 -15.05 9.56 11.83
C ARG A 137 -13.80 10.07 11.13
N LYS A 138 -13.48 9.40 10.02
CA LYS A 138 -12.41 9.78 9.11
C LYS A 138 -12.93 9.80 7.68
N TYR A 139 -12.23 10.54 6.84
CA TYR A 139 -12.64 10.77 5.46
C TYR A 139 -11.45 10.62 4.53
N ARG A 140 -11.62 9.79 3.50
CA ARG A 140 -10.64 9.64 2.42
C ARG A 140 -11.38 9.64 1.08
N ASP A 141 -10.90 10.41 0.11
CA ASP A 141 -11.50 10.46 -1.23
C ASP A 141 -11.10 9.23 -2.04
N GLU A 142 -11.59 8.09 -1.59
CA GLU A 142 -11.33 6.80 -2.22
C GLU A 142 -11.87 6.78 -3.65
N ILE A 143 -10.98 6.56 -4.60
CA ILE A 143 -11.30 6.56 -6.05
C ILE A 143 -12.27 5.42 -6.39
N ARG A 144 -12.08 4.25 -5.80
CA ARG A 144 -12.86 3.03 -6.08
C ARG A 144 -13.40 2.41 -4.79
N PRO A 145 -14.42 3.02 -4.15
CA PRO A 145 -15.07 2.41 -3.01
C PRO A 145 -15.69 1.07 -3.39
N ARG A 146 -15.48 0.06 -2.57
CA ARG A 146 -15.95 -1.31 -2.81
C ARG A 146 -16.16 -2.07 -1.51
N ASN A 147 -16.77 -3.26 -1.61
CA ASN A 147 -17.06 -4.15 -0.47
C ASN A 147 -17.84 -3.46 0.66
N GLY A 148 -18.79 -2.59 0.27
CA GLY A 148 -19.67 -1.90 1.20
C GLY A 148 -18.91 -0.98 2.14
N VAL A 149 -18.99 -1.26 3.45
CA VAL A 149 -18.34 -0.43 4.49
C VAL A 149 -16.86 -0.76 4.71
N VAL A 150 -16.32 -1.78 4.04
CA VAL A 150 -14.91 -2.17 4.19
C VAL A 150 -13.98 -1.13 3.55
N ARG A 151 -14.30 -0.68 2.34
CA ARG A 151 -13.55 0.37 1.65
C ARG A 151 -14.47 1.53 1.27
N ALA A 152 -14.72 2.39 2.24
CA ALA A 152 -15.64 3.51 2.16
C ALA A 152 -14.90 4.86 2.18
N ARG A 153 -15.59 5.94 1.76
CA ARG A 153 -15.07 7.31 1.82
C ARG A 153 -15.21 7.94 3.19
N GLU A 154 -16.21 7.49 3.94
CA GLU A 154 -16.48 7.90 5.30
C GLU A 154 -16.57 6.66 6.19
N PHE A 155 -15.77 6.59 7.23
CA PHE A 155 -15.69 5.44 8.13
C PHE A 155 -15.27 5.85 9.55
N THR A 156 -15.47 4.97 10.52
CA THR A 156 -14.97 5.18 11.89
C THR A 156 -13.63 4.48 12.05
N MET A 157 -12.64 5.21 12.54
CA MET A 157 -11.30 4.71 12.82
C MET A 157 -11.00 4.83 14.31
N LYS A 158 -10.33 3.82 14.87
CA LYS A 158 -9.54 3.98 16.08
C LYS A 158 -8.11 4.24 15.63
N ASP A 159 -7.59 5.39 15.95
CA ASP A 159 -6.19 5.76 15.76
C ASP A 159 -5.54 6.05 17.12
N ALA A 160 -4.33 5.53 17.33
CA ALA A 160 -3.57 5.68 18.56
C ALA A 160 -2.15 6.16 18.24
N TYR A 161 -1.61 6.98 19.13
CA TYR A 161 -0.34 7.67 18.99
C TYR A 161 0.42 7.56 20.30
N SER A 162 1.64 7.07 20.24
CA SER A 162 2.49 6.92 21.41
C SER A 162 3.82 7.66 21.25
N PHE A 163 4.33 8.17 22.35
CA PHE A 163 5.53 9.01 22.39
C PHE A 163 6.51 8.41 23.39
N HIS A 164 7.76 8.29 23.00
CA HIS A 164 8.78 7.52 23.69
C HIS A 164 10.11 8.27 23.76
N ALA A 165 10.88 8.03 24.82
CA ALA A 165 12.20 8.65 24.99
C ALA A 165 13.30 7.98 24.16
N ASN A 166 13.11 6.71 23.78
CA ASN A 166 14.08 5.92 23.01
C ASN A 166 13.39 4.79 22.23
N GLU A 167 14.11 4.24 21.26
CA GLU A 167 13.61 3.19 20.36
C GLU A 167 13.25 1.89 21.09
N LYS A 168 14.01 1.52 22.13
CA LYS A 168 13.72 0.31 22.91
C LYS A 168 12.35 0.39 23.57
N ASP A 169 12.05 1.49 24.23
CA ASP A 169 10.76 1.74 24.87
C ASP A 169 9.62 1.75 23.87
N LEU A 170 9.85 2.37 22.68
CA LEU A 170 8.91 2.33 21.56
C LEU A 170 8.60 0.89 21.13
N LEU A 171 9.62 0.05 20.93
CA LEU A 171 9.43 -1.33 20.49
C LEU A 171 8.77 -2.20 21.56
N ASP A 172 9.09 -1.98 22.82
CA ASP A 172 8.44 -2.66 23.94
C ASP A 172 6.94 -2.33 23.97
N TYR A 173 6.58 -1.06 23.83
CA TYR A 173 5.18 -0.63 23.75
C TYR A 173 4.48 -1.10 22.47
N TYR A 174 5.17 -1.12 21.32
CA TYR A 174 4.66 -1.68 20.08
C TYR A 174 4.20 -3.13 20.27
N ASN A 175 4.98 -3.94 20.97
CA ASN A 175 4.62 -5.32 21.28
C ASN A 175 3.40 -5.42 22.19
N VAL A 176 3.23 -4.50 23.14
CA VAL A 176 2.00 -4.41 23.96
C VAL A 176 0.79 -4.11 23.05
N MET A 177 0.88 -3.11 22.17
CA MET A 177 -0.19 -2.76 21.24
C MET A 177 -0.49 -3.90 20.27
N ARG A 178 0.54 -4.56 19.77
CA ARG A 178 0.41 -5.73 18.89
C ARG A 178 -0.41 -6.85 19.56
N GLN A 179 -0.10 -7.16 20.80
CA GLN A 179 -0.85 -8.17 21.55
C GLN A 179 -2.28 -7.73 21.81
N GLU A 180 -2.50 -6.46 22.14
CA GLU A 180 -3.84 -5.95 22.38
C GLU A 180 -4.71 -5.93 21.11
N TYR A 181 -4.15 -5.69 19.93
CA TYR A 181 -4.89 -5.85 18.68
C TYR A 181 -5.32 -7.30 18.45
N ILE A 182 -4.45 -8.27 18.68
CA ILE A 182 -4.80 -9.69 18.59
C ILE A 182 -5.95 -10.02 19.57
N ASN A 183 -5.87 -9.52 20.81
CA ASN A 183 -6.88 -9.71 21.83
C ASN A 183 -8.23 -9.08 21.46
N ILE A 184 -8.21 -7.85 20.90
CA ILE A 184 -9.41 -7.14 20.44
C ILE A 184 -10.09 -7.95 19.32
N PHE A 185 -9.35 -8.37 18.31
CA PHE A 185 -9.91 -9.16 17.21
C PHE A 185 -10.43 -10.52 17.70
N ALA A 186 -9.72 -11.20 18.58
CA ALA A 186 -10.19 -12.45 19.18
C ALA A 186 -11.50 -12.26 19.96
N ASN A 187 -11.63 -11.18 20.75
CA ASN A 187 -12.87 -10.84 21.45
C ASN A 187 -14.04 -10.48 20.52
N LEU A 188 -13.75 -10.08 19.30
CA LEU A 188 -14.74 -9.86 18.23
C LEU A 188 -15.03 -11.14 17.42
N GLY A 189 -14.40 -12.27 17.76
CA GLY A 189 -14.56 -13.54 17.06
C GLY A 189 -13.76 -13.67 15.76
N LEU A 190 -12.76 -12.82 15.56
CA LEU A 190 -11.90 -12.82 14.38
C LEU A 190 -10.52 -13.40 14.72
N LYS A 191 -10.12 -14.44 13.99
CA LYS A 191 -8.74 -14.92 14.00
C LYS A 191 -7.94 -14.11 12.98
N VAL A 192 -6.94 -13.37 13.46
CA VAL A 192 -6.08 -12.56 12.62
C VAL A 192 -4.64 -13.06 12.65
N VAL A 193 -3.93 -12.82 11.55
CA VAL A 193 -2.50 -13.08 11.41
C VAL A 193 -1.82 -11.73 11.22
N PRO A 194 -0.85 -11.35 12.09
CA PRO A 194 0.00 -10.20 11.82
C PRO A 194 0.89 -10.47 10.60
N VAL A 195 0.86 -9.59 9.63
CA VAL A 195 1.65 -9.71 8.41
C VAL A 195 2.50 -8.47 8.22
N LEU A 196 3.74 -8.64 7.79
CA LEU A 196 4.61 -7.55 7.41
C LEU A 196 4.04 -6.84 6.18
N ALA A 197 3.92 -5.54 6.29
CA ALA A 197 3.34 -4.66 5.26
C ALA A 197 4.27 -3.49 4.92
N ASP A 198 3.94 -2.77 3.86
CA ASP A 198 4.58 -1.50 3.54
C ASP A 198 3.90 -0.36 4.31
N SER A 199 4.69 0.59 4.81
CA SER A 199 4.16 1.74 5.55
C SER A 199 3.51 2.81 4.65
N GLY A 200 3.76 2.76 3.34
CA GLY A 200 3.21 3.70 2.35
C GLY A 200 3.46 5.16 2.71
N ALA A 201 2.47 6.02 2.45
CA ALA A 201 2.53 7.46 2.74
C ALA A 201 2.63 7.79 4.24
N MET A 202 2.38 6.83 5.14
CA MET A 202 2.52 7.03 6.59
C MET A 202 3.99 7.10 7.03
N GLY A 203 4.90 6.46 6.27
CA GLY A 203 6.32 6.40 6.56
C GLY A 203 6.65 5.43 7.70
N GLY A 204 7.94 5.32 8.02
CA GLY A 204 8.45 4.41 9.05
C GLY A 204 9.12 3.16 8.48
N ASN A 205 9.91 2.49 9.31
CA ASN A 205 10.72 1.34 8.90
C ASN A 205 10.07 -0.02 9.17
N PHE A 206 8.99 -0.03 9.95
CA PHE A 206 8.31 -1.26 10.35
C PHE A 206 6.80 -1.04 10.35
N CYS A 207 6.08 -1.91 9.67
CA CYS A 207 4.63 -1.88 9.60
C CYS A 207 4.09 -3.32 9.61
N GLU A 208 3.04 -3.56 10.40
CA GLU A 208 2.27 -4.81 10.39
C GLU A 208 0.79 -4.51 10.14
N GLU A 209 0.15 -5.41 9.40
CA GLU A 209 -1.30 -5.46 9.22
C GLU A 209 -1.87 -6.70 9.87
N PHE A 210 -3.00 -6.59 10.55
CA PHE A 210 -3.69 -7.72 11.16
C PHE A 210 -4.74 -8.26 10.18
N MET A 211 -4.36 -9.28 9.41
CA MET A 211 -5.17 -9.82 8.34
C MET A 211 -6.08 -10.95 8.84
N ALA A 212 -7.39 -10.78 8.67
CA ALA A 212 -8.36 -11.86 8.85
C ALA A 212 -8.36 -12.75 7.60
N ILE A 213 -8.14 -14.04 7.79
CA ILE A 213 -8.13 -15.01 6.68
C ILE A 213 -9.58 -15.23 6.22
N SER A 214 -9.85 -14.96 4.93
CA SER A 214 -11.17 -15.11 4.30
C SER A 214 -11.01 -15.40 2.82
N GLU A 215 -11.89 -16.24 2.28
CA GLU A 215 -11.98 -16.49 0.83
C GLU A 215 -12.46 -15.25 0.04
N GLU A 216 -13.14 -14.31 0.72
CA GLU A 216 -13.60 -13.03 0.17
C GLU A 216 -12.61 -11.88 0.48
N GLY A 217 -11.34 -12.20 0.80
CA GLY A 217 -10.32 -11.22 1.10
C GLY A 217 -9.93 -10.36 -0.11
N GLU A 218 -9.39 -9.16 0.15
CA GLU A 218 -8.96 -8.24 -0.90
C GLU A 218 -7.48 -8.36 -1.27
N ALA A 219 -6.68 -9.03 -0.42
CA ALA A 219 -5.23 -9.14 -0.59
C ALA A 219 -4.76 -10.58 -0.35
N ASP A 220 -3.79 -11.00 -1.14
CA ASP A 220 -3.09 -12.27 -0.95
C ASP A 220 -1.94 -12.10 0.02
N ILE A 221 -1.81 -13.03 0.96
CA ILE A 221 -0.72 -13.07 1.94
C ILE A 221 0.06 -14.38 1.85
N ALA A 222 1.36 -14.31 2.08
CA ALA A 222 2.19 -15.47 2.35
C ALA A 222 2.18 -15.73 3.87
N TYR A 223 1.80 -16.94 4.28
CA TYR A 223 1.75 -17.32 5.69
C TYR A 223 2.45 -18.66 5.91
N CYS A 224 3.30 -18.71 6.93
CA CYS A 224 3.98 -19.94 7.35
C CYS A 224 3.27 -20.53 8.57
N GLU A 225 2.65 -21.69 8.42
CA GLU A 225 1.97 -22.39 9.52
C GLU A 225 2.93 -22.85 10.63
N SER A 226 4.20 -23.09 10.28
CA SER A 226 5.20 -23.61 11.20
C SER A 226 5.74 -22.54 12.17
N CYS A 227 6.04 -21.32 11.67
CA CYS A 227 6.62 -20.27 12.50
C CYS A 227 5.69 -19.07 12.74
N GLY A 228 4.49 -19.06 12.14
CA GLY A 228 3.52 -17.98 12.25
C GLY A 228 3.89 -16.69 11.52
N LEU A 229 4.96 -16.69 10.72
CA LEU A 229 5.34 -15.53 9.92
C LEU A 229 4.31 -15.28 8.83
N GLY A 230 3.76 -14.09 8.81
CA GLY A 230 2.91 -13.59 7.73
C GLY A 230 3.58 -12.41 7.02
N ALA A 231 3.39 -12.30 5.72
CA ALA A 231 3.81 -11.13 4.94
C ALA A 231 2.87 -10.90 3.77
N ASN A 232 2.63 -9.63 3.44
CA ASN A 232 1.98 -9.26 2.20
C ASN A 232 2.88 -9.66 1.02
N LEU A 233 2.28 -10.14 -0.09
CA LEU A 233 3.04 -10.52 -1.29
C LEU A 233 3.88 -9.37 -1.85
N GLU A 234 3.48 -8.13 -1.60
CA GLU A 234 4.25 -6.95 -2.01
C GLU A 234 5.56 -6.79 -1.23
N THR A 235 5.61 -7.23 0.03
CA THR A 235 6.75 -7.02 0.93
C THR A 235 7.51 -8.30 1.25
N VAL A 236 6.92 -9.49 1.03
CA VAL A 236 7.52 -10.77 1.40
C VAL A 236 8.93 -10.92 0.79
N PRO A 237 9.95 -11.26 1.61
CA PRO A 237 11.26 -11.55 1.08
C PRO A 237 11.22 -12.80 0.18
N THR A 238 11.88 -12.71 -0.97
CA THR A 238 12.00 -13.84 -1.89
C THR A 238 13.38 -14.46 -1.76
N ILE A 239 13.45 -15.77 -1.87
CA ILE A 239 14.73 -16.49 -1.93
C ILE A 239 15.28 -16.34 -3.35
N ASP A 240 16.52 -15.86 -3.46
CA ASP A 240 17.23 -15.83 -4.74
C ASP A 240 17.41 -17.26 -5.27
N VAL A 241 16.75 -17.56 -6.38
CA VAL A 241 16.98 -18.81 -7.08
C VAL A 241 18.38 -18.72 -7.70
N LYS A 242 19.33 -19.51 -7.19
CA LYS A 242 20.64 -19.67 -7.82
C LYS A 242 20.42 -20.39 -9.15
N LEU A 243 20.24 -19.62 -10.22
CA LEU A 243 20.24 -20.16 -11.55
C LEU A 243 21.66 -20.60 -11.88
N ALA A 244 21.82 -21.84 -12.36
CA ALA A 244 23.10 -22.32 -12.82
C ALA A 244 23.67 -21.34 -13.86
N SER A 245 24.91 -20.88 -13.67
CA SER A 245 25.57 -19.99 -14.62
C SER A 245 25.72 -20.72 -15.96
N ASN A 246 24.87 -20.39 -16.90
CA ASN A 246 24.98 -20.90 -18.25
C ASN A 246 26.25 -20.35 -18.89
N LYS A 247 26.90 -21.19 -19.76
CA LYS A 247 28.07 -20.77 -20.52
C LYS A 247 27.81 -19.45 -21.24
N LYS A 248 28.83 -18.61 -21.33
CA LYS A 248 28.79 -17.33 -22.09
C LYS A 248 28.34 -17.64 -23.52
N GLY A 249 27.15 -17.16 -23.88
CA GLY A 249 26.72 -17.13 -25.28
C GLY A 249 27.43 -16.01 -26.05
N GLU A 250 27.52 -16.15 -27.33
CA GLU A 250 27.97 -15.07 -28.22
C GLU A 250 26.88 -14.02 -28.33
N PHE A 251 27.30 -12.75 -28.40
CA PHE A 251 26.38 -11.64 -28.67
C PHE A 251 25.85 -11.78 -30.10
N LYS A 252 24.51 -11.85 -30.23
CA LYS A 252 23.83 -11.94 -31.51
C LYS A 252 22.74 -10.91 -31.62
N GLU A 253 22.66 -10.24 -32.75
CA GLU A 253 21.59 -9.34 -33.12
C GLU A 253 20.55 -10.10 -33.96
N ILE A 254 19.28 -10.08 -33.57
CA ILE A 254 18.20 -10.79 -34.22
C ILE A 254 17.10 -9.81 -34.58
N LEU A 255 16.77 -9.70 -35.87
CA LEU A 255 15.64 -8.89 -36.32
C LEU A 255 14.33 -9.57 -35.93
N THR A 256 13.44 -8.84 -35.24
CA THR A 256 12.15 -9.33 -34.76
C THR A 256 11.01 -8.42 -35.24
N PRO A 257 10.66 -8.50 -36.56
CA PRO A 257 9.61 -7.65 -37.12
C PRO A 257 8.25 -7.97 -36.49
N HIS A 258 7.44 -6.94 -36.27
CA HIS A 258 6.07 -7.04 -35.77
C HIS A 258 5.89 -7.75 -34.42
N SER A 259 6.96 -7.91 -33.62
CA SER A 259 6.89 -8.55 -32.31
C SER A 259 7.10 -7.51 -31.22
N SER A 260 6.04 -7.05 -30.56
CA SER A 260 6.07 -6.01 -29.54
C SER A 260 5.91 -6.52 -28.11
N THR A 261 5.39 -7.72 -27.94
CA THR A 261 5.13 -8.35 -26.65
C THR A 261 6.03 -9.58 -26.42
N ILE A 262 6.16 -10.01 -25.16
CA ILE A 262 6.88 -11.26 -24.83
C ILE A 262 6.22 -12.46 -25.50
N ASP A 263 4.89 -12.50 -25.56
CA ASP A 263 4.16 -13.64 -26.17
C ASP A 263 4.40 -13.73 -27.69
N GLU A 264 4.48 -12.62 -28.39
CA GLU A 264 4.84 -12.59 -29.81
C GLU A 264 6.28 -13.06 -30.05
N LEU A 265 7.19 -12.65 -29.16
CA LEU A 265 8.59 -13.06 -29.21
C LEU A 265 8.79 -14.55 -28.90
N MET A 266 8.04 -15.07 -27.92
CA MET A 266 8.05 -16.51 -27.61
C MET A 266 7.67 -17.32 -28.85
N LYS A 267 6.65 -16.88 -29.59
CA LYS A 267 6.19 -17.54 -30.82
C LYS A 267 7.22 -17.38 -31.94
N PHE A 268 7.76 -16.18 -32.13
CA PHE A 268 8.69 -15.87 -33.21
C PHE A 268 10.04 -16.60 -33.05
N LEU A 269 10.60 -16.61 -31.84
CA LEU A 269 11.88 -17.23 -31.57
C LEU A 269 11.79 -18.70 -31.08
N ASN A 270 10.56 -19.19 -30.87
CA ASN A 270 10.28 -20.50 -30.30
C ASN A 270 11.04 -20.75 -28.98
N LEU A 271 10.99 -19.75 -28.10
CA LEU A 271 11.66 -19.77 -26.79
C LEU A 271 10.66 -19.45 -25.66
N PRO A 272 10.83 -20.03 -24.47
CA PRO A 272 9.96 -19.75 -23.33
C PRO A 272 10.22 -18.35 -22.75
N ALA A 273 9.21 -17.77 -22.09
CA ALA A 273 9.26 -16.41 -21.52
C ALA A 273 10.46 -16.15 -20.60
N ASN A 274 10.92 -17.17 -19.87
CA ASN A 274 12.07 -17.07 -18.96
C ASN A 274 13.44 -16.89 -19.67
N LYS A 275 13.47 -16.90 -21.00
CA LYS A 275 14.65 -16.57 -21.81
C LYS A 275 14.71 -15.12 -22.27
N PHE A 276 13.71 -14.32 -21.91
CA PHE A 276 13.64 -12.90 -22.25
C PHE A 276 13.85 -12.02 -21.02
N VAL A 277 14.23 -10.76 -21.26
CA VAL A 277 14.25 -9.70 -20.26
C VAL A 277 13.20 -8.65 -20.64
N LYS A 278 12.35 -8.33 -19.71
CA LYS A 278 11.46 -7.16 -19.79
C LYS A 278 12.20 -5.93 -19.26
N SER A 279 12.07 -4.82 -19.98
CA SER A 279 12.53 -3.50 -19.51
C SER A 279 11.30 -2.64 -19.26
N MET A 280 11.08 -2.29 -18.01
CA MET A 280 10.00 -1.40 -17.58
C MET A 280 10.61 -0.08 -17.12
N VAL A 281 10.08 1.05 -17.60
CA VAL A 281 10.58 2.38 -17.22
C VAL A 281 9.59 3.07 -16.31
N TYR A 282 10.10 3.59 -15.21
CA TYR A 282 9.35 4.29 -14.18
C TYR A 282 9.90 5.71 -14.00
N ASN A 283 9.02 6.61 -13.64
CA ASN A 283 9.36 7.91 -13.10
C ASN A 283 9.31 7.83 -11.56
N ALA A 284 10.44 8.00 -10.93
CA ALA A 284 10.63 7.97 -9.48
C ALA A 284 10.96 9.38 -9.00
N ASP A 285 9.97 10.14 -8.53
CA ASP A 285 10.13 11.54 -8.07
C ASP A 285 10.88 12.40 -9.09
N GLY A 286 10.56 12.28 -10.39
CA GLY A 286 11.21 13.01 -11.49
C GLY A 286 12.49 12.37 -12.05
N ARG A 287 12.97 11.24 -11.49
CA ARG A 287 14.11 10.47 -11.99
C ARG A 287 13.63 9.27 -12.80
N LEU A 288 14.23 9.01 -13.96
CA LEU A 288 13.90 7.84 -14.74
C LEU A 288 14.66 6.61 -14.27
N ILE A 289 13.91 5.55 -14.00
CA ILE A 289 14.42 4.24 -13.55
C ILE A 289 14.00 3.19 -14.56
N MET A 290 14.93 2.42 -15.06
CA MET A 290 14.66 1.24 -15.90
C MET A 290 14.83 -0.02 -15.07
N ALA A 291 13.73 -0.73 -14.81
CA ALA A 291 13.74 -2.02 -14.13
C ALA A 291 13.83 -3.16 -15.15
N LEU A 292 14.78 -4.06 -14.96
CA LEU A 292 14.99 -5.24 -15.78
C LEU A 292 14.59 -6.49 -14.99
N VAL A 293 13.58 -7.20 -15.48
CA VAL A 293 13.11 -8.44 -14.89
C VAL A 293 13.04 -9.54 -15.94
N ARG A 294 13.08 -10.80 -15.52
CA ARG A 294 12.90 -11.94 -16.44
C ARG A 294 11.51 -11.89 -17.10
N GLY A 295 11.40 -12.32 -18.33
CA GLY A 295 10.19 -12.14 -19.16
C GLY A 295 8.90 -12.74 -18.60
N ASP A 296 9.00 -13.78 -17.76
CA ASP A 296 7.90 -14.42 -17.06
C ASP A 296 7.62 -13.80 -15.67
N ARG A 297 8.33 -12.73 -15.29
CA ARG A 297 8.16 -12.02 -14.02
C ARG A 297 7.48 -10.66 -14.22
N ILE A 298 6.96 -10.13 -13.14
CA ILE A 298 6.37 -8.79 -13.06
C ILE A 298 7.21 -7.97 -12.08
N VAL A 299 7.41 -6.69 -12.37
CA VAL A 299 8.06 -5.77 -11.43
C VAL A 299 7.14 -5.56 -10.24
N ASN A 300 7.67 -5.76 -9.04
CA ASN A 300 7.00 -5.36 -7.82
C ASN A 300 7.35 -3.88 -7.56
N GLU A 301 6.39 -3.00 -7.82
CA GLU A 301 6.58 -1.54 -7.75
C GLU A 301 6.87 -1.05 -6.34
N ALA A 302 6.27 -1.66 -5.31
CA ALA A 302 6.53 -1.31 -3.91
C ALA A 302 7.97 -1.62 -3.51
N LYS A 303 8.49 -2.81 -3.89
CA LYS A 303 9.90 -3.16 -3.67
C LYS A 303 10.84 -2.27 -4.46
N LEU A 304 10.50 -1.94 -5.71
CA LEU A 304 11.30 -1.06 -6.54
C LEU A 304 11.36 0.35 -5.95
N ALA A 305 10.24 0.94 -5.54
CA ALA A 305 10.16 2.25 -4.91
C ALA A 305 11.06 2.32 -3.67
N LYS A 306 11.01 1.30 -2.82
CA LYS A 306 11.87 1.21 -1.62
C LYS A 306 13.37 1.13 -1.97
N ILE A 307 13.74 0.36 -2.99
CA ILE A 307 15.14 0.22 -3.44
C ILE A 307 15.68 1.55 -3.97
N VAL A 308 14.87 2.30 -4.72
CA VAL A 308 15.28 3.58 -5.32
C VAL A 308 15.10 4.78 -4.38
N GLY A 309 14.47 4.56 -3.22
CA GLY A 309 14.14 5.60 -2.24
C GLY A 309 13.17 6.63 -2.80
N ALA A 310 12.16 6.18 -3.57
CA ALA A 310 11.16 7.05 -4.17
C ALA A 310 9.89 7.10 -3.30
N THR A 311 9.33 8.29 -3.17
CA THR A 311 8.04 8.52 -2.54
C THR A 311 6.88 8.22 -3.50
N LEU A 312 7.07 8.59 -4.77
CA LEU A 312 6.11 8.33 -5.84
C LEU A 312 6.83 7.58 -6.97
N LEU A 313 6.27 6.43 -7.36
CA LEU A 313 6.75 5.63 -8.49
C LEU A 313 5.60 5.41 -9.46
N GLU A 314 5.71 5.92 -10.65
CA GLU A 314 4.71 5.77 -11.71
C GLU A 314 5.35 5.26 -13.00
N LEU A 315 4.58 4.57 -13.84
CA LEU A 315 5.08 4.21 -15.18
C LEU A 315 5.43 5.47 -15.96
N ALA A 316 6.61 5.45 -16.60
CA ALA A 316 7.08 6.56 -17.41
C ALA A 316 6.12 6.83 -18.59
N THR A 317 5.88 8.10 -18.87
CA THR A 317 5.08 8.52 -20.00
C THR A 317 5.81 8.30 -21.34
N PRO A 318 5.10 8.22 -22.48
CA PRO A 318 5.73 8.19 -23.80
C PRO A 318 6.77 9.31 -24.00
N ALA A 319 6.48 10.51 -23.53
CA ALA A 319 7.38 11.67 -23.61
C ALA A 319 8.67 11.46 -22.79
N ASP A 320 8.60 10.78 -21.65
CA ASP A 320 9.77 10.46 -20.83
C ASP A 320 10.66 9.43 -21.54
N ILE A 321 10.06 8.45 -22.20
CA ILE A 321 10.78 7.44 -22.99
C ILE A 321 11.49 8.06 -24.18
N GLU A 322 10.86 9.00 -24.86
CA GLU A 322 11.46 9.75 -25.97
C GLU A 322 12.64 10.61 -25.49
N LYS A 323 12.48 11.34 -24.38
CA LYS A 323 13.56 12.12 -23.76
C LYS A 323 14.78 11.27 -23.35
N MET A 324 14.53 10.04 -22.93
CA MET A 324 15.55 9.05 -22.63
C MET A 324 16.31 8.57 -23.88
N GLY A 325 15.79 8.82 -25.08
CA GLY A 325 16.39 8.40 -26.35
C GLY A 325 15.94 7.01 -26.81
N SER A 326 14.77 6.56 -26.36
CA SER A 326 14.18 5.27 -26.73
C SER A 326 12.78 5.43 -27.33
N VAL A 327 12.16 4.33 -27.72
CA VAL A 327 10.82 4.28 -28.30
C VAL A 327 9.94 3.36 -27.47
N VAL A 328 8.68 3.76 -27.26
CA VAL A 328 7.70 2.96 -26.53
C VAL A 328 7.56 1.56 -27.15
N GLY A 329 7.54 0.54 -26.32
CA GLY A 329 7.51 -0.86 -26.75
C GLY A 329 8.86 -1.44 -27.19
N PHE A 330 9.90 -0.59 -27.33
CA PHE A 330 11.24 -1.00 -27.78
C PHE A 330 12.35 -0.54 -26.84
N VAL A 331 12.03 -0.46 -25.57
CA VAL A 331 12.96 -0.03 -24.53
C VAL A 331 13.86 -1.19 -24.10
N GLY A 332 15.15 -0.95 -24.02
CA GLY A 332 16.14 -1.92 -23.51
C GLY A 332 17.37 -1.25 -22.94
N PRO A 333 18.19 -1.96 -22.18
CA PRO A 333 19.35 -1.40 -21.48
C PRO A 333 20.53 -1.07 -22.41
N LEU A 334 20.45 -1.41 -23.68
CA LEU A 334 21.49 -1.17 -24.66
C LEU A 334 21.17 0.05 -25.52
N GLY A 335 22.19 0.83 -25.86
CA GLY A 335 22.06 2.02 -26.69
C GLY A 335 22.45 3.29 -25.93
N LYS A 336 22.33 4.45 -26.62
CA LYS A 336 22.66 5.76 -26.04
C LYS A 336 21.47 6.28 -25.21
N LEU A 337 21.25 5.69 -24.04
CA LEU A 337 20.23 6.15 -23.11
C LEU A 337 20.74 7.37 -22.32
N LYS A 338 19.84 8.34 -22.07
CA LYS A 338 20.17 9.57 -21.34
C LYS A 338 19.41 9.59 -20.01
N ASN A 339 20.10 9.95 -18.95
CA ASN A 339 19.51 10.24 -17.62
C ASN A 339 18.57 9.15 -17.09
N VAL A 340 18.95 7.87 -17.24
CA VAL A 340 18.19 6.74 -16.70
C VAL A 340 19.08 5.88 -15.83
N THR A 341 18.59 5.52 -14.64
CA THR A 341 19.23 4.54 -13.76
C THR A 341 18.69 3.16 -14.09
N ILE A 342 19.57 2.19 -14.33
CA ILE A 342 19.18 0.82 -14.68
C ILE A 342 19.31 -0.06 -13.44
N ILE A 343 18.24 -0.74 -13.07
CA ILE A 343 18.17 -1.69 -11.97
C ILE A 343 17.75 -3.04 -12.54
N ALA A 344 18.53 -4.06 -12.29
CA ALA A 344 18.23 -5.43 -12.73
C ALA A 344 17.97 -6.32 -11.52
N ASP A 345 16.93 -7.13 -11.62
CA ASP A 345 16.72 -8.26 -10.71
C ASP A 345 17.92 -9.22 -10.76
N ASN A 346 18.07 -10.06 -9.74
CA ASN A 346 19.19 -11.01 -9.66
C ASN A 346 19.13 -12.10 -10.72
N GLU A 347 17.93 -12.52 -11.14
CA GLU A 347 17.76 -13.55 -12.17
C GLU A 347 18.35 -13.13 -13.53
N PRO A 348 18.10 -11.93 -14.09
CA PRO A 348 18.72 -11.47 -15.34
C PRO A 348 20.23 -11.38 -15.29
N LYS A 349 20.82 -11.07 -14.14
CA LYS A 349 22.28 -10.93 -13.97
C LYS A 349 23.05 -12.24 -14.24
N ASN A 350 22.42 -13.37 -13.98
CA ASN A 350 23.09 -14.67 -13.93
C ASN A 350 22.79 -15.57 -15.14
N CYS A 351 22.02 -15.12 -16.11
CA CYS A 351 21.58 -15.90 -17.26
C CYS A 351 21.95 -15.27 -18.59
N SER A 352 22.16 -16.11 -19.63
CA SER A 352 22.14 -15.65 -21.01
C SER A 352 20.69 -15.41 -21.42
N LEU A 353 20.29 -14.15 -21.56
CA LEU A 353 18.92 -13.74 -21.82
C LEU A 353 18.86 -12.85 -23.07
N TYR A 354 17.70 -12.83 -23.70
CA TYR A 354 17.41 -11.96 -24.83
C TYR A 354 16.88 -10.61 -24.32
N CYS A 355 17.54 -9.54 -24.69
CA CYS A 355 17.15 -8.19 -24.34
C CYS A 355 16.81 -7.38 -25.59
N ARG A 356 15.75 -6.56 -25.54
CA ARG A 356 15.28 -5.77 -26.66
C ARG A 356 15.86 -4.37 -26.67
N CYS A 357 16.31 -3.90 -27.84
CA CYS A 357 16.65 -2.51 -28.10
C CYS A 357 16.33 -2.17 -29.55
N ARG A 358 15.61 -1.06 -29.84
CA ARG A 358 15.37 -0.50 -31.16
C ARG A 358 15.06 -1.52 -32.26
N CYS A 359 13.99 -2.28 -32.14
CA CYS A 359 13.58 -3.32 -33.10
C CYS A 359 14.47 -4.57 -33.20
N PHE A 360 15.53 -4.67 -32.42
CA PHE A 360 16.43 -5.80 -32.39
C PHE A 360 16.50 -6.42 -31.00
N TYR A 361 16.69 -7.74 -30.94
CA TYR A 361 16.97 -8.46 -29.71
C TYR A 361 18.47 -8.82 -29.69
N TYR A 362 19.07 -8.60 -28.52
CA TYR A 362 20.46 -8.92 -28.30
C TYR A 362 20.54 -10.06 -27.29
N GLN A 363 21.28 -11.10 -27.64
CA GLN A 363 21.70 -12.09 -26.68
C GLN A 363 22.89 -11.52 -25.92
N CYS A 364 22.67 -11.02 -24.72
CA CYS A 364 23.74 -10.39 -23.94
C CYS A 364 23.80 -10.99 -22.54
N ARG A 365 25.01 -10.99 -21.99
CA ARG A 365 25.22 -11.17 -20.57
C ARG A 365 25.00 -9.80 -19.91
N LEU A 366 23.94 -9.65 -19.15
CA LEU A 366 23.77 -8.45 -18.30
C LEU A 366 24.86 -8.52 -17.23
N ILE A 367 25.88 -7.70 -17.39
CA ILE A 367 26.91 -7.45 -16.37
C ILE A 367 26.23 -6.71 -15.23
N SER A 368 26.45 -7.16 -14.01
CA SER A 368 25.90 -6.55 -12.79
C SER A 368 26.20 -5.03 -12.75
N ILE A 369 25.17 -4.25 -12.91
CA ILE A 369 25.24 -2.81 -12.67
C ILE A 369 24.32 -2.53 -11.51
N ILE A 370 24.84 -2.71 -10.30
CA ILE A 370 24.30 -2.06 -9.11
C ILE A 370 25.10 -0.77 -8.98
N SER A 371 24.39 0.37 -9.02
CA SER A 371 24.90 1.72 -8.76
C SER A 371 26.18 2.12 -9.54
N GLY A 372 26.01 3.04 -10.44
CA GLY A 372 27.12 3.80 -10.98
C GLY A 372 27.22 3.70 -12.51
N HIS A 373 27.33 4.84 -13.08
CA HIS A 373 27.64 5.20 -14.43
C HIS A 373 28.07 4.05 -15.36
N ILE A 374 27.34 3.84 -16.43
CA ILE A 374 27.83 3.09 -17.58
C ILE A 374 29.00 3.91 -18.14
N PRO A 375 30.23 3.37 -18.22
CA PRO A 375 31.30 4.04 -18.99
C PRO A 375 30.85 4.18 -20.43
N GLN A 376 31.13 5.31 -21.02
CA GLN A 376 30.84 5.71 -22.41
C GLN A 376 31.35 4.70 -23.43
#